data_e28a378e4b79835f7d2a3814e62dd9bb
#
_entry.id   e28a378e4b79835f7d2a3814e62dd9bb
#
_cell.length_a   1.000
_cell.length_b   1.000
_cell.length_c   1.000
_cell.angle_alpha   90.00
_cell.angle_beta   90.00
_cell.angle_gamma   90.00
#
_symmetry.space_group_name_H-M   'P 1'
#
loop_
_entity.id
_entity.type
_entity.pdbx_description
1 polymer ?
#
loop_
_entity_poly.entity_id
_entity_poly.type
_entity_poly.pdbx_seq_one_letter_code
_entity_poly.pdbx_strand_id
1 'polypeptide(L)'
;MHLTRLALIDFRSYAAADLSLEPGVSTLLGANGQGKTNFVEAAAYVATLGSHRVAGDAPLVRSGAERAILRAAITSSERDSLVEIEVNPGRANRARLNRVPVPRPRQVLGVLRTVLFAPEDLALVKGDPEQRRRYLDELLVASAPRYAGVRADYERVVRQRTALLKSARTRSGSREFARAGRPRRPRNGDSEQEEGGGEGMGLAAALDAWDEHLALKGAELLAGRVELTTALRPLVAKAYAEVSGGADEVSINYRQSGLEAADDAGLASGIGSGVDRGALADGLREALARARPDELDRGVCLVGPHRDELELRIGDLPTRGYASHGESWSMALALRLAGYELLRAGGDDPVLLLDDVFAELDTGRRERLAGLVGGAEQVLVTAAVAADVPGVLAGTRFEVASGVITRA
;
A
#
# COMPACT_ATOMS: atom_id res chain seq x y z
N MET A 1 -0.57 21.39 -3.25
CA MET A 1 -0.24 21.00 -4.65
C MET A 1 -1.52 20.63 -5.39
N HIS A 2 -1.53 20.82 -6.70
CA HIS A 2 -2.68 20.43 -7.51
C HIS A 2 -2.26 19.90 -8.88
N LEU A 3 -3.12 19.08 -9.44
CA LEU A 3 -3.00 18.53 -10.78
C LEU A 3 -3.61 19.55 -11.76
N THR A 4 -2.82 20.12 -12.67
CA THR A 4 -3.28 21.11 -13.66
C THR A 4 -3.75 20.46 -14.95
N ARG A 5 -3.25 19.25 -15.28
CA ARG A 5 -3.66 18.48 -16.46
C ARG A 5 -3.41 17.00 -16.25
N LEU A 6 -4.36 16.18 -16.69
CA LEU A 6 -4.19 14.73 -16.78
C LEU A 6 -4.58 14.26 -18.19
N ALA A 7 -3.61 13.67 -18.90
CA ALA A 7 -3.82 13.10 -20.23
C ALA A 7 -3.54 11.61 -20.21
N LEU A 8 -4.44 10.85 -20.82
CA LEU A 8 -4.46 9.39 -20.88
C LEU A 8 -4.46 8.94 -22.33
N ILE A 9 -3.70 7.91 -22.67
CA ILE A 9 -3.75 7.22 -23.96
C ILE A 9 -3.82 5.72 -23.66
N ASP A 10 -4.81 5.05 -24.24
CA ASP A 10 -5.04 3.61 -24.10
C ASP A 10 -5.07 3.08 -22.65
N PHE A 11 -5.66 3.87 -21.74
CA PHE A 11 -5.79 3.51 -20.34
C PHE A 11 -7.23 3.11 -20.02
N ARG A 12 -7.43 1.89 -19.54
CA ARG A 12 -8.75 1.32 -19.19
C ARG A 12 -9.76 1.48 -20.34
N SER A 13 -10.83 2.26 -20.14
CA SER A 13 -11.84 2.55 -21.16
C SER A 13 -11.46 3.71 -22.10
N TYR A 14 -10.42 4.48 -21.77
CA TYR A 14 -10.02 5.64 -22.54
C TYR A 14 -9.08 5.26 -23.68
N ALA A 15 -9.49 5.51 -24.93
CA ALA A 15 -8.58 5.53 -26.07
C ALA A 15 -7.66 6.76 -25.98
N ALA A 16 -8.28 7.92 -25.71
CA ALA A 16 -7.58 9.16 -25.38
C ALA A 16 -8.49 10.01 -24.48
N ALA A 17 -7.91 10.64 -23.47
CA ALA A 17 -8.54 11.69 -22.68
C ALA A 17 -7.50 12.75 -22.36
N ASP A 18 -7.91 14.01 -22.30
CA ASP A 18 -7.04 15.13 -21.97
C ASP A 18 -7.85 16.19 -21.24
N LEU A 19 -7.63 16.33 -19.96
CA LEU A 19 -8.41 17.20 -19.10
C LEU A 19 -7.51 18.19 -18.38
N SER A 20 -7.82 19.48 -18.57
CA SER A 20 -7.27 20.56 -17.75
C SER A 20 -8.09 20.69 -16.48
N LEU A 21 -7.40 20.82 -15.36
CA LEU A 21 -7.97 20.90 -14.02
C LEU A 21 -7.50 22.19 -13.34
N GLU A 22 -8.32 22.71 -12.45
CA GLU A 22 -8.05 23.90 -11.68
C GLU A 22 -8.02 23.54 -10.17
N PRO A 23 -7.40 24.36 -9.30
CA PRO A 23 -7.59 24.22 -7.86
C PRO A 23 -9.08 24.26 -7.48
N GLY A 24 -9.43 23.68 -6.34
CA GLY A 24 -10.81 23.55 -5.87
C GLY A 24 -11.44 22.22 -6.27
N VAL A 25 -12.76 22.19 -6.31
CA VAL A 25 -13.51 20.94 -6.54
C VAL A 25 -13.79 20.74 -8.03
N SER A 26 -13.47 19.57 -8.53
CA SER A 26 -13.82 19.09 -9.87
C SER A 26 -14.64 17.81 -9.76
N THR A 27 -15.87 17.82 -10.27
CA THR A 27 -16.79 16.68 -10.20
C THR A 27 -16.97 16.04 -11.58
N LEU A 28 -16.67 14.75 -11.67
CA LEU A 28 -16.92 13.93 -12.85
C LEU A 28 -18.27 13.21 -12.67
N LEU A 29 -19.24 13.56 -13.52
CA LEU A 29 -20.61 13.03 -13.52
C LEU A 29 -20.82 12.08 -14.69
N GLY A 30 -21.64 11.07 -14.49
CA GLY A 30 -22.04 10.14 -15.56
C GLY A 30 -22.51 8.81 -15.01
N ALA A 31 -23.25 8.05 -15.80
CA ALA A 31 -23.72 6.72 -15.39
C ALA A 31 -22.56 5.77 -15.03
N ASN A 32 -22.88 4.71 -14.32
CA ASN A 32 -21.88 3.70 -13.97
C ASN A 32 -21.28 3.05 -15.22
N GLY A 33 -19.98 2.74 -15.17
CA GLY A 33 -19.26 2.13 -16.30
C GLY A 33 -18.79 3.12 -17.40
N GLN A 34 -19.06 4.42 -17.29
CA GLN A 34 -18.67 5.41 -18.30
C GLN A 34 -17.19 5.81 -18.25
N GLY A 35 -16.47 5.48 -17.18
CA GLY A 35 -15.03 5.74 -17.06
C GLY A 35 -14.62 6.69 -15.93
N LYS A 36 -15.54 7.23 -15.14
CA LYS A 36 -15.25 8.14 -14.01
C LYS A 36 -14.14 7.62 -13.10
N THR A 37 -14.36 6.44 -12.51
CA THR A 37 -13.39 5.73 -11.68
C THR A 37 -12.06 5.50 -12.39
N ASN A 38 -12.06 5.19 -13.68
CA ASN A 38 -10.83 4.98 -14.45
C ASN A 38 -9.98 6.26 -14.55
N PHE A 39 -10.60 7.43 -14.61
CA PHE A 39 -9.89 8.71 -14.62
C PHE A 39 -9.24 9.01 -13.26
N VAL A 40 -9.98 8.80 -12.17
CA VAL A 40 -9.45 8.94 -10.80
C VAL A 40 -8.37 7.89 -10.51
N GLU A 41 -8.57 6.65 -10.98
CA GLU A 41 -7.55 5.58 -10.89
C GLU A 41 -6.24 5.98 -11.59
N ALA A 42 -6.33 6.68 -12.73
CA ALA A 42 -5.14 7.18 -13.42
C ALA A 42 -4.39 8.23 -12.58
N ALA A 43 -5.10 9.17 -11.94
CA ALA A 43 -4.48 10.14 -11.04
C ALA A 43 -3.81 9.45 -9.83
N ALA A 44 -4.49 8.49 -9.20
CA ALA A 44 -3.94 7.68 -8.12
C ALA A 44 -2.72 6.86 -8.57
N TYR A 45 -2.75 6.29 -9.79
CA TYR A 45 -1.65 5.52 -10.35
C TYR A 45 -0.39 6.39 -10.55
N VAL A 46 -0.54 7.62 -11.00
CA VAL A 46 0.60 8.56 -11.11
C VAL A 46 1.27 8.78 -9.76
N ALA A 47 0.48 8.85 -8.68
CA ALA A 47 0.99 9.09 -7.33
C ALA A 47 1.61 7.85 -6.67
N THR A 48 1.15 6.64 -7.02
CA THR A 48 1.49 5.41 -6.28
C THR A 48 2.21 4.35 -7.12
N LEU A 49 2.16 4.45 -8.45
CA LEU A 49 2.58 3.42 -9.42
C LEU A 49 1.86 2.09 -9.18
N GLY A 50 0.64 2.14 -8.67
CA GLY A 50 -0.20 0.99 -8.39
C GLY A 50 -1.68 1.31 -8.55
N SER A 51 -2.51 0.31 -8.79
CA SER A 51 -3.96 0.46 -8.79
C SER A 51 -4.55 -0.03 -7.47
N HIS A 52 -5.56 0.68 -6.96
CA HIS A 52 -6.35 0.24 -5.81
C HIS A 52 -7.33 -0.89 -6.16
N ARG A 53 -7.60 -1.12 -7.46
CA ARG A 53 -8.59 -2.08 -7.95
C ARG A 53 -8.00 -3.38 -8.46
N VAL A 54 -6.77 -3.36 -8.96
CA VAL A 54 -6.12 -4.53 -9.56
C VAL A 54 -4.67 -4.68 -9.09
N ALA A 55 -4.24 -5.92 -8.95
CA ALA A 55 -2.89 -6.24 -8.46
C ALA A 55 -1.80 -6.07 -9.54
N GLY A 56 -2.16 -6.08 -10.80
CA GLY A 56 -1.20 -6.02 -11.91
C GLY A 56 -1.58 -4.99 -12.97
N ASP A 57 -0.62 -4.65 -13.82
CA ASP A 57 -0.76 -3.55 -14.78
C ASP A 57 -1.53 -3.94 -16.07
N ALA A 58 -1.65 -5.23 -16.37
CA ALA A 58 -2.31 -5.67 -17.60
C ALA A 58 -3.76 -5.16 -17.76
N PRO A 59 -4.61 -5.17 -16.72
CA PRO A 59 -5.96 -4.63 -16.82
C PRO A 59 -6.04 -3.10 -16.95
N LEU A 60 -4.94 -2.38 -16.74
CA LEU A 60 -4.88 -0.92 -16.87
C LEU A 60 -4.76 -0.49 -18.34
N VAL A 61 -4.22 -1.36 -19.19
CA VAL A 61 -4.08 -1.09 -20.63
C VAL A 61 -5.39 -1.42 -21.32
N ARG A 62 -5.83 -0.53 -22.20
CA ARG A 62 -7.06 -0.70 -22.98
C ARG A 62 -7.00 -1.98 -23.82
N SER A 63 -8.11 -2.69 -23.88
CA SER A 63 -8.22 -3.91 -24.68
C SER A 63 -7.80 -3.66 -26.14
N GLY A 64 -6.87 -4.47 -26.63
CA GLY A 64 -6.31 -4.38 -27.97
C GLY A 64 -5.11 -3.42 -28.10
N ALA A 65 -4.74 -2.69 -27.04
CA ALA A 65 -3.54 -1.85 -27.03
C ALA A 65 -2.34 -2.58 -26.41
N GLU A 66 -1.12 -2.20 -26.80
CA GLU A 66 0.12 -2.79 -26.29
C GLU A 66 0.58 -2.16 -24.96
N ARG A 67 0.22 -0.90 -24.73
CA ARG A 67 0.65 -0.10 -23.57
C ARG A 67 -0.35 1.03 -23.31
N ALA A 68 -0.29 1.57 -22.10
CA ALA A 68 -0.99 2.80 -21.77
C ALA A 68 0.02 3.92 -21.44
N ILE A 69 -0.36 5.17 -21.67
CA ILE A 69 0.44 6.36 -21.37
C ILE A 69 -0.37 7.30 -20.50
N LEU A 70 0.20 7.70 -19.37
CA LEU A 70 -0.35 8.71 -18.48
C LEU A 70 0.60 9.91 -18.43
N ARG A 71 0.06 11.12 -18.56
CA ARG A 71 0.81 12.37 -18.42
C ARG A 71 0.09 13.27 -17.43
N ALA A 72 0.79 13.66 -16.37
CA ALA A 72 0.26 14.52 -15.32
C ALA A 72 1.13 15.78 -15.22
N ALA A 73 0.52 16.95 -15.42
CA ALA A 73 1.14 18.23 -15.09
C ALA A 73 0.68 18.63 -13.68
N ILE A 74 1.62 18.95 -12.82
CA ILE A 74 1.43 19.16 -11.38
C ILE A 74 2.08 20.46 -11.00
N THR A 75 1.34 21.32 -10.30
CA THR A 75 1.86 22.54 -9.67
C THR A 75 1.93 22.32 -8.15
N SER A 76 3.09 22.57 -7.58
CA SER A 76 3.29 22.63 -6.14
C SER A 76 3.78 24.01 -5.73
N SER A 77 3.80 24.30 -4.40
CA SER A 77 4.30 25.58 -3.89
C SER A 77 5.72 25.91 -4.35
N GLU A 78 6.52 24.88 -4.68
CA GLU A 78 7.93 25.06 -5.03
C GLU A 78 8.19 25.03 -6.54
N ARG A 79 7.38 24.31 -7.34
CA ARG A 79 7.65 24.12 -8.78
C ARG A 79 6.52 23.45 -9.55
N ASP A 80 6.57 23.64 -10.87
CA ASP A 80 5.79 22.87 -11.84
C ASP A 80 6.56 21.62 -12.26
N SER A 81 5.85 20.53 -12.40
CA SER A 81 6.40 19.23 -12.77
C SER A 81 5.51 18.52 -13.78
N LEU A 82 6.12 17.82 -14.73
CA LEU A 82 5.46 16.92 -15.66
C LEU A 82 5.93 15.50 -15.41
N VAL A 83 5.01 14.64 -14.99
CA VAL A 83 5.22 13.20 -14.86
C VAL A 83 4.61 12.50 -16.05
N GLU A 84 5.39 11.65 -16.72
CA GLU A 84 4.90 10.77 -17.79
C GLU A 84 5.21 9.32 -17.42
N ILE A 85 4.21 8.44 -17.51
CA ILE A 85 4.34 7.01 -17.20
C ILE A 85 3.86 6.21 -18.39
N GLU A 86 4.66 5.25 -18.82
CA GLU A 86 4.33 4.25 -19.82
C GLU A 86 4.12 2.90 -19.11
N VAL A 87 2.89 2.42 -19.11
CA VAL A 87 2.49 1.15 -18.49
C VAL A 87 2.61 0.05 -19.53
N ASN A 88 3.51 -0.92 -19.29
CA ASN A 88 3.86 -1.98 -20.24
C ASN A 88 3.55 -3.36 -19.63
N PRO A 89 2.42 -4.00 -19.96
CA PRO A 89 2.10 -5.32 -19.46
C PRO A 89 3.19 -6.35 -19.78
N GLY A 90 3.64 -7.09 -18.76
CA GLY A 90 4.66 -8.11 -18.91
C GLY A 90 6.10 -7.59 -19.11
N ARG A 91 6.30 -6.28 -19.11
CA ARG A 91 7.62 -5.62 -19.18
C ARG A 91 7.75 -4.56 -18.10
N ALA A 92 8.94 -4.03 -17.92
CA ALA A 92 9.16 -2.92 -16.99
C ALA A 92 8.50 -1.65 -17.51
N ASN A 93 7.74 -1.00 -16.64
CA ASN A 93 7.19 0.33 -16.88
C ASN A 93 8.32 1.36 -17.05
N ARG A 94 8.05 2.43 -17.76
CA ARG A 94 8.98 3.54 -17.96
C ARG A 94 8.36 4.81 -17.41
N ALA A 95 9.21 5.72 -16.94
CA ALA A 95 8.74 7.02 -16.49
C ALA A 95 9.72 8.11 -16.92
N ARG A 96 9.18 9.34 -17.05
CA ARG A 96 9.93 10.56 -17.27
C ARG A 96 9.46 11.62 -16.27
N LEU A 97 10.41 12.41 -15.81
CA LEU A 97 10.13 13.61 -15.03
C LEU A 97 10.64 14.81 -15.83
N ASN A 98 9.77 15.78 -16.10
CA ASN A 98 10.07 16.95 -16.93
C ASN A 98 10.69 16.58 -18.28
N ARG A 99 10.12 15.56 -18.94
CA ARG A 99 10.57 14.99 -20.22
C ARG A 99 11.89 14.20 -20.18
N VAL A 100 12.59 14.18 -19.03
CA VAL A 100 13.83 13.44 -18.84
C VAL A 100 13.52 12.02 -18.36
N PRO A 101 13.99 10.97 -19.03
CA PRO A 101 13.81 9.61 -18.56
C PRO A 101 14.43 9.40 -17.18
N VAL A 102 13.72 8.72 -16.29
CA VAL A 102 14.26 8.32 -14.99
C VAL A 102 14.68 6.84 -15.03
N PRO A 103 15.82 6.48 -14.40
CA PRO A 103 16.33 5.10 -14.41
C PRO A 103 15.35 4.08 -13.83
N ARG A 104 14.53 4.49 -12.87
CA ARG A 104 13.53 3.65 -12.21
C ARG A 104 12.23 4.42 -12.06
N PRO A 105 11.07 3.87 -12.45
CA PRO A 105 9.75 4.55 -12.35
C PRO A 105 9.49 5.10 -10.95
N ARG A 106 9.89 4.40 -9.89
CA ARG A 106 9.71 4.86 -8.51
C ARG A 106 10.33 6.22 -8.16
N GLN A 107 11.19 6.76 -9.02
CA GLN A 107 11.79 8.09 -8.81
C GLN A 107 10.82 9.25 -9.07
N VAL A 108 9.65 8.99 -9.66
CA VAL A 108 8.57 9.99 -9.79
C VAL A 108 7.64 10.00 -8.58
N LEU A 109 7.75 9.04 -7.65
CA LEU A 109 6.93 9.02 -6.44
C LEU A 109 7.22 10.25 -5.56
N GLY A 110 6.16 10.79 -4.97
CA GLY A 110 6.21 12.01 -4.16
C GLY A 110 6.10 13.31 -4.95
N VAL A 111 6.21 13.29 -6.30
CA VAL A 111 5.96 14.47 -7.14
C VAL A 111 4.48 14.84 -7.13
N LEU A 112 3.60 13.85 -7.25
CA LEU A 112 2.17 13.96 -6.96
C LEU A 112 1.88 13.19 -5.67
N ARG A 113 1.18 13.79 -4.73
CA ARG A 113 0.62 13.12 -3.54
C ARG A 113 -0.89 13.14 -3.63
N THR A 114 -1.51 12.00 -3.42
CA THR A 114 -2.97 11.86 -3.43
C THR A 114 -3.45 11.09 -2.21
N VAL A 115 -4.66 11.37 -1.77
CA VAL A 115 -5.40 10.52 -0.84
C VAL A 115 -6.70 10.11 -1.50
N LEU A 116 -6.85 8.82 -1.70
CA LEU A 116 -8.01 8.23 -2.35
C LEU A 116 -9.01 7.75 -1.28
N PHE A 117 -10.27 8.09 -1.49
CA PHE A 117 -11.44 7.56 -0.79
C PHE A 117 -12.26 6.77 -1.81
N ALA A 118 -12.46 5.50 -1.59
CA ALA A 118 -13.14 4.61 -2.52
C ALA A 118 -13.94 3.52 -1.76
N PRO A 119 -14.93 2.88 -2.39
CA PRO A 119 -15.68 1.78 -1.78
C PRO A 119 -14.80 0.62 -1.29
N GLU A 120 -13.68 0.40 -1.95
CA GLU A 120 -12.67 -0.59 -1.59
C GLU A 120 -12.03 -0.34 -0.22
N ASP A 121 -12.14 0.87 0.35
CA ASP A 121 -11.57 1.21 1.66
C ASP A 121 -12.18 0.42 2.81
N LEU A 122 -13.38 -0.12 2.66
CA LEU A 122 -13.93 -1.08 3.61
C LEU A 122 -13.02 -2.29 3.84
N ALA A 123 -12.19 -2.64 2.85
CA ALA A 123 -11.21 -3.71 3.00
C ALA A 123 -10.10 -3.37 4.01
N LEU A 124 -9.86 -2.11 4.33
CA LEU A 124 -8.94 -1.71 5.41
C LEU A 124 -9.44 -2.21 6.76
N VAL A 125 -10.74 -2.25 6.96
CA VAL A 125 -11.38 -2.61 8.23
C VAL A 125 -11.77 -4.08 8.26
N LYS A 126 -12.45 -4.55 7.21
CA LYS A 126 -13.01 -5.90 7.14
C LYS A 126 -12.09 -6.92 6.48
N GLY A 127 -11.15 -6.46 5.68
CA GLY A 127 -10.26 -7.30 4.87
C GLY A 127 -9.08 -7.88 5.66
N ASP A 128 -8.20 -8.52 4.92
CA ASP A 128 -7.02 -9.18 5.46
C ASP A 128 -5.91 -8.19 5.85
N PRO A 129 -4.97 -8.60 6.70
CA PRO A 129 -3.82 -7.79 7.13
C PRO A 129 -3.02 -7.17 5.98
N GLU A 130 -3.02 -7.80 4.81
CA GLU A 130 -2.32 -7.32 3.62
C GLU A 130 -2.83 -5.94 3.18
N GLN A 131 -4.13 -5.68 3.27
CA GLN A 131 -4.72 -4.38 2.90
C GLN A 131 -4.21 -3.26 3.82
N ARG A 132 -4.11 -3.53 5.12
CA ARG A 132 -3.61 -2.56 6.11
C ARG A 132 -2.10 -2.32 5.99
N ARG A 133 -1.32 -3.37 5.71
CA ARG A 133 0.12 -3.21 5.40
C ARG A 133 0.32 -2.38 4.14
N ARG A 134 -0.48 -2.65 3.10
CA ARG A 134 -0.45 -1.88 1.86
C ARG A 134 -0.76 -0.40 2.11
N TYR A 135 -1.80 -0.10 2.88
CA TYR A 135 -2.15 1.28 3.28
C TYR A 135 -0.98 1.97 3.99
N LEU A 136 -0.36 1.32 4.98
CA LEU A 136 0.79 1.89 5.68
C LEU A 136 1.97 2.12 4.72
N ASP A 137 2.27 1.18 3.84
CA ASP A 137 3.37 1.29 2.88
C ASP A 137 3.14 2.41 1.86
N GLU A 138 1.92 2.53 1.33
CA GLU A 138 1.56 3.61 0.39
C GLU A 138 1.69 4.97 1.08
N LEU A 139 1.17 5.11 2.30
CA LEU A 139 1.27 6.36 3.05
C LEU A 139 2.71 6.68 3.46
N LEU A 140 3.50 5.67 3.85
CA LEU A 140 4.91 5.82 4.17
C LEU A 140 5.72 6.29 2.95
N VAL A 141 5.43 5.74 1.76
CA VAL A 141 6.05 6.19 0.50
C VAL A 141 5.60 7.61 0.12
N ALA A 142 4.32 7.95 0.31
CA ALA A 142 3.80 9.28 0.03
C ALA A 142 4.43 10.34 0.94
N SER A 143 4.65 10.02 2.22
CA SER A 143 5.32 10.92 3.19
C SER A 143 6.83 10.98 2.99
N ALA A 144 7.47 9.87 2.62
CA ALA A 144 8.91 9.76 2.44
C ALA A 144 9.26 8.81 1.27
N PRO A 145 9.41 9.32 0.03
CA PRO A 145 9.57 8.52 -1.20
C PRO A 145 10.72 7.51 -1.18
N ARG A 146 11.74 7.73 -0.34
CA ARG A 146 12.85 6.77 -0.14
C ARG A 146 12.36 5.36 0.24
N TYR A 147 11.24 5.26 0.95
CA TYR A 147 10.69 3.99 1.37
C TYR A 147 10.19 3.11 0.22
N ALA A 148 9.94 3.67 -0.96
CA ALA A 148 9.69 2.87 -2.16
C ALA A 148 10.90 1.98 -2.52
N GLY A 149 12.11 2.46 -2.25
CA GLY A 149 13.35 1.68 -2.38
C GLY A 149 13.46 0.59 -1.31
N VAL A 150 13.27 0.97 -0.05
CA VAL A 150 13.35 0.07 1.10
C VAL A 150 12.37 -1.09 0.94
N ARG A 151 11.10 -0.78 0.63
CA ARG A 151 10.05 -1.79 0.39
C ARG A 151 10.43 -2.74 -0.74
N ALA A 152 10.83 -2.22 -1.90
CA ALA A 152 11.20 -3.06 -3.04
C ALA A 152 12.40 -3.97 -2.76
N ASP A 153 13.39 -3.48 -2.01
CA ASP A 153 14.55 -4.28 -1.60
C ASP A 153 14.16 -5.35 -0.59
N TYR A 154 13.33 -5.00 0.42
CA TYR A 154 12.78 -5.96 1.37
C TYR A 154 11.95 -7.06 0.68
N GLU A 155 11.02 -6.71 -0.19
CA GLU A 155 10.20 -7.67 -0.95
C GLU A 155 11.06 -8.60 -1.81
N ARG A 156 12.17 -8.09 -2.38
CA ARG A 156 13.12 -8.91 -3.13
C ARG A 156 13.79 -9.94 -2.22
N VAL A 157 14.26 -9.53 -1.03
CA VAL A 157 14.86 -10.43 -0.06
C VAL A 157 13.88 -11.51 0.36
N VAL A 158 12.65 -11.16 0.71
CA VAL A 158 11.59 -12.13 1.08
C VAL A 158 11.34 -13.14 -0.05
N ARG A 159 11.26 -12.69 -1.32
CA ARG A 159 11.07 -13.59 -2.46
C ARG A 159 12.24 -14.57 -2.62
N GLN A 160 13.49 -14.10 -2.56
CA GLN A 160 14.67 -14.93 -2.72
C GLN A 160 14.80 -15.95 -1.57
N ARG A 161 14.61 -15.49 -0.34
CA ARG A 161 14.63 -16.36 0.84
C ARG A 161 13.52 -17.43 0.78
N THR A 162 12.31 -17.06 0.40
CA THR A 162 11.19 -18.00 0.22
C THR A 162 11.49 -19.04 -0.88
N ALA A 163 12.11 -18.64 -1.97
CA ALA A 163 12.52 -19.58 -3.02
C ALA A 163 13.55 -20.59 -2.49
N LEU A 164 14.51 -20.14 -1.67
CA LEU A 164 15.50 -21.01 -1.05
C LEU A 164 14.86 -22.00 -0.08
N LEU A 165 13.95 -21.55 0.80
CA LEU A 165 13.19 -22.41 1.72
C LEU A 165 12.35 -23.46 0.98
N LYS A 166 11.69 -23.09 -0.12
CA LYS A 166 10.95 -24.05 -0.97
C LYS A 166 11.85 -25.10 -1.57
N SER A 167 13.04 -24.71 -2.06
CA SER A 167 14.00 -25.65 -2.62
C SER A 167 14.56 -26.62 -1.57
N ALA A 168 14.77 -26.14 -0.34
CA ALA A 168 15.21 -26.97 0.79
C ALA A 168 14.17 -28.04 1.14
N ARG A 169 12.90 -27.61 1.26
CA ARG A 169 11.78 -28.54 1.55
C ARG A 169 11.64 -29.65 0.49
N THR A 170 11.73 -29.29 -0.79
CA THR A 170 11.62 -30.26 -1.89
C THR A 170 12.74 -31.31 -1.82
N ARG A 171 13.97 -30.91 -1.47
CA ARG A 171 15.10 -31.83 -1.32
C ARG A 171 14.95 -32.74 -0.10
N SER A 172 14.44 -32.25 1.03
CA SER A 172 14.18 -33.08 2.22
C SER A 172 13.12 -34.13 1.96
N GLY A 173 11.99 -33.75 1.34
CA GLY A 173 10.94 -34.72 0.96
C GLY A 173 11.41 -35.78 -0.03
N SER A 174 12.27 -35.43 -1.01
CA SER A 174 12.86 -36.38 -1.95
C SER A 174 13.79 -37.38 -1.27
N ARG A 175 14.56 -36.95 -0.23
CA ARG A 175 15.45 -37.84 0.54
C ARG A 175 14.67 -38.80 1.44
N GLU A 176 13.55 -38.35 2.01
CA GLU A 176 12.67 -39.19 2.85
C GLU A 176 11.95 -40.26 2.02
N PHE A 177 11.47 -39.93 0.83
CA PHE A 177 10.89 -40.88 -0.14
C PHE A 177 11.93 -41.89 -0.63
N ALA A 178 13.15 -41.46 -0.90
CA ALA A 178 14.24 -42.34 -1.32
C ALA A 178 14.69 -43.31 -0.19
N ARG A 179 14.57 -42.92 1.06
CA ARG A 179 14.81 -43.76 2.23
C ARG A 179 13.69 -44.75 2.51
N ALA A 180 12.43 -44.36 2.29
CA ALA A 180 11.26 -45.21 2.52
C ALA A 180 11.14 -46.34 1.47
N GLY A 181 11.68 -46.14 0.27
CA GLY A 181 11.57 -47.14 -0.87
C GLY A 181 12.69 -48.16 -0.96
N ARG A 182 13.67 -48.20 -0.05
CA ARG A 182 14.75 -49.21 -0.11
C ARG A 182 14.56 -50.30 0.97
N PRO A 183 14.39 -51.60 0.57
CA PRO A 183 14.43 -52.68 1.54
C PRO A 183 15.84 -52.78 2.15
N ARG A 184 15.92 -52.81 3.49
CA ARG A 184 17.16 -52.99 4.25
C ARG A 184 17.84 -54.30 3.80
N ARG A 185 18.91 -54.23 3.04
CA ARG A 185 19.89 -55.31 2.92
C ARG A 185 20.99 -55.06 3.96
N PRO A 186 21.37 -56.08 4.75
CA PRO A 186 22.54 -55.97 5.62
C PRO A 186 23.80 -55.93 4.75
N ARG A 187 24.60 -54.91 4.89
CA ARG A 187 25.90 -54.79 4.26
C ARG A 187 26.94 -54.65 5.32
N ASN A 188 27.84 -55.63 5.38
CA ASN A 188 29.08 -55.57 6.14
C ASN A 188 29.98 -54.44 5.62
N GLY A 189 30.58 -53.74 6.54
CA GLY A 189 31.70 -52.83 6.54
C GLY A 189 32.18 -52.28 5.19
N ASP A 190 32.08 -50.95 5.05
CA ASP A 190 33.19 -50.09 4.64
C ASP A 190 32.70 -48.66 4.51
N SER A 191 33.46 -47.78 5.12
CA SER A 191 33.57 -46.33 4.97
C SER A 191 32.49 -45.63 4.12
N GLU A 192 31.40 -45.16 4.71
CA GLU A 192 30.57 -44.11 4.17
C GLU A 192 31.33 -42.77 4.28
N GLN A 193 31.91 -42.33 3.18
CA GLN A 193 32.28 -40.92 3.00
C GLN A 193 31.02 -40.10 3.03
N GLU A 194 30.98 -39.15 3.98
CA GLU A 194 29.91 -38.14 4.15
C GLU A 194 29.89 -37.15 2.98
N GLU A 195 29.34 -37.55 1.82
CA GLU A 195 29.05 -36.62 0.71
C GLU A 195 27.81 -35.72 0.96
N GLY A 196 27.11 -35.86 2.11
CA GLY A 196 25.94 -35.08 2.49
C GLY A 196 26.23 -33.80 3.25
N GLY A 197 27.43 -33.60 3.77
CA GLY A 197 27.78 -32.48 4.65
C GLY A 197 27.95 -31.12 3.95
N GLY A 198 28.51 -31.14 2.72
CA GLY A 198 28.83 -29.90 1.99
C GLY A 198 27.62 -29.14 1.46
N GLU A 199 26.60 -29.83 0.98
CA GLU A 199 25.38 -29.18 0.45
C GLU A 199 24.50 -28.60 1.57
N GLY A 200 24.44 -29.26 2.73
CA GLY A 200 23.72 -28.77 3.91
C GLY A 200 24.36 -27.53 4.51
N MET A 201 25.68 -27.47 4.56
CA MET A 201 26.45 -26.30 4.99
C MET A 201 26.25 -25.10 4.03
N GLY A 202 26.21 -25.34 2.71
CA GLY A 202 25.98 -24.32 1.71
C GLY A 202 24.57 -23.69 1.81
N LEU A 203 23.55 -24.50 2.10
CA LEU A 203 22.18 -24.03 2.31
C LEU A 203 22.05 -23.18 3.61
N ALA A 204 22.64 -23.67 4.71
CA ALA A 204 22.63 -22.95 5.99
C ALA A 204 23.29 -21.57 5.85
N ALA A 205 24.50 -21.52 5.28
CA ALA A 205 25.22 -20.28 5.03
C ALA A 205 24.46 -19.31 4.10
N ALA A 206 23.77 -19.84 3.07
CA ALA A 206 22.94 -19.02 2.20
C ALA A 206 21.72 -18.45 2.95
N LEU A 207 21.08 -19.25 3.81
CA LEU A 207 19.98 -18.77 4.65
C LEU A 207 20.45 -17.70 5.65
N ASP A 208 21.62 -17.88 6.27
CA ASP A 208 22.20 -16.91 7.21
C ASP A 208 22.45 -15.55 6.52
N ALA A 209 22.98 -15.57 5.29
CA ALA A 209 23.18 -14.35 4.51
C ALA A 209 21.84 -13.66 4.17
N TRP A 210 20.80 -14.41 3.82
CA TRP A 210 19.49 -13.84 3.53
C TRP A 210 18.76 -13.37 4.79
N ASP A 211 18.99 -14.02 5.95
CA ASP A 211 18.45 -13.59 7.24
C ASP A 211 19.03 -12.25 7.65
N GLU A 212 20.34 -12.05 7.47
CA GLU A 212 20.99 -10.76 7.70
C GLU A 212 20.37 -9.65 6.82
N HIS A 213 20.23 -9.91 5.52
CA HIS A 213 19.60 -8.94 4.61
C HIS A 213 18.13 -8.67 4.97
N LEU A 214 17.37 -9.70 5.37
CA LEU A 214 15.98 -9.57 5.77
C LEU A 214 15.87 -8.74 7.06
N ALA A 215 16.73 -9.01 8.05
CA ALA A 215 16.74 -8.29 9.32
C ALA A 215 17.05 -6.80 9.11
N LEU A 216 18.10 -6.47 8.35
CA LEU A 216 18.47 -5.08 8.09
C LEU A 216 17.39 -4.30 7.31
N LYS A 217 16.90 -4.88 6.19
CA LYS A 217 15.85 -4.21 5.38
C LYS A 217 14.49 -4.24 6.06
N GLY A 218 14.21 -5.30 6.81
CA GLY A 218 13.01 -5.42 7.63
C GLY A 218 12.97 -4.39 8.74
N ALA A 219 14.07 -4.20 9.47
CA ALA A 219 14.15 -3.20 10.52
C ALA A 219 13.95 -1.77 10.02
N GLU A 220 14.48 -1.44 8.83
CA GLU A 220 14.28 -0.13 8.22
C GLU A 220 12.79 0.13 7.89
N LEU A 221 12.10 -0.86 7.29
CA LEU A 221 10.68 -0.77 6.97
C LEU A 221 9.82 -0.76 8.22
N LEU A 222 10.15 -1.61 9.20
CA LEU A 222 9.45 -1.73 10.48
C LEU A 222 9.51 -0.43 11.28
N ALA A 223 10.70 0.17 11.41
CA ALA A 223 10.86 1.46 12.07
C ALA A 223 9.96 2.53 11.45
N GLY A 224 9.95 2.63 10.11
CA GLY A 224 9.08 3.58 9.43
C GLY A 224 7.59 3.33 9.68
N ARG A 225 7.13 2.10 9.73
CA ARG A 225 5.72 1.76 10.01
C ARG A 225 5.34 2.05 11.46
N VAL A 226 6.23 1.80 12.43
CA VAL A 226 5.99 2.11 13.85
C VAL A 226 5.91 3.62 14.05
N GLU A 227 6.87 4.38 13.52
CA GLU A 227 6.87 5.84 13.55
C GLU A 227 5.59 6.42 12.92
N LEU A 228 5.22 5.91 11.73
CA LEU A 228 4.01 6.31 11.02
C LEU A 228 2.74 6.01 11.84
N THR A 229 2.62 4.80 12.40
CA THR A 229 1.45 4.42 13.22
C THR A 229 1.34 5.29 14.46
N THR A 230 2.44 5.61 15.11
CA THR A 230 2.46 6.52 16.26
C THR A 230 1.97 7.92 15.88
N ALA A 231 2.39 8.45 14.74
CA ALA A 231 1.92 9.73 14.24
C ALA A 231 0.43 9.71 13.83
N LEU A 232 -0.05 8.59 13.30
CA LEU A 232 -1.45 8.43 12.89
C LEU A 232 -2.43 8.30 14.06
N ARG A 233 -2.05 7.73 15.20
CA ARG A 233 -2.95 7.47 16.35
C ARG A 233 -3.85 8.67 16.71
N PRO A 234 -3.30 9.84 17.06
CA PRO A 234 -4.13 10.99 17.44
C PRO A 234 -4.98 11.50 16.28
N LEU A 235 -4.48 11.41 15.04
CA LEU A 235 -5.20 11.85 13.84
C LEU A 235 -6.39 10.94 13.52
N VAL A 236 -6.23 9.61 13.67
CA VAL A 236 -7.33 8.66 13.48
C VAL A 236 -8.41 8.84 14.54
N ALA A 237 -8.03 8.99 15.81
CA ALA A 237 -9.00 9.23 16.88
C ALA A 237 -9.83 10.50 16.64
N LYS A 238 -9.16 11.60 16.27
CA LYS A 238 -9.81 12.87 15.92
C LYS A 238 -10.75 12.69 14.72
N ALA A 239 -10.25 12.14 13.61
CA ALA A 239 -11.02 11.97 12.38
C ALA A 239 -12.22 11.04 12.57
N TYR A 240 -12.08 9.99 13.38
CA TYR A 240 -13.20 9.10 13.69
C TYR A 240 -14.31 9.81 14.45
N ALA A 241 -13.98 10.58 15.48
CA ALA A 241 -14.97 11.36 16.22
C ALA A 241 -15.71 12.36 15.31
N GLU A 242 -14.98 13.03 14.40
CA GLU A 242 -15.57 13.98 13.44
C GLU A 242 -16.48 13.29 12.43
N VAL A 243 -16.13 12.11 11.92
CA VAL A 243 -16.91 11.39 10.90
C VAL A 243 -18.07 10.62 11.51
N SER A 244 -17.87 9.93 12.64
CA SER A 244 -18.92 9.11 13.26
C SER A 244 -20.01 9.98 13.91
N GLY A 245 -19.62 11.14 14.44
CA GLY A 245 -20.48 11.98 15.29
C GLY A 245 -20.80 11.32 16.62
N GLY A 246 -20.06 10.26 17.00
CA GLY A 246 -20.20 9.51 18.24
C GLY A 246 -19.03 9.76 19.20
N ALA A 247 -19.14 9.21 20.41
CA ALA A 247 -18.15 9.32 21.49
C ALA A 247 -17.27 8.07 21.63
N ASP A 248 -17.35 7.12 20.69
CA ASP A 248 -16.60 5.87 20.78
C ASP A 248 -15.09 6.15 20.65
N GLU A 249 -14.32 5.66 21.60
CA GLU A 249 -12.87 5.67 21.49
C GLU A 249 -12.39 4.69 20.43
N VAL A 250 -11.42 5.11 19.63
CA VAL A 250 -10.79 4.25 18.65
C VAL A 250 -9.29 4.22 18.87
N SER A 251 -8.69 3.08 18.58
CA SER A 251 -7.24 2.93 18.64
C SER A 251 -6.71 2.15 17.44
N ILE A 252 -5.48 2.48 17.07
CA ILE A 252 -4.70 1.74 16.08
C ILE A 252 -3.37 1.35 16.70
N ASN A 253 -2.97 0.09 16.56
CA ASN A 253 -1.74 -0.42 17.12
C ASN A 253 -0.99 -1.27 16.09
N TYR A 254 0.33 -1.09 16.02
CA TYR A 254 1.15 -1.89 15.12
C TYR A 254 1.65 -3.14 15.85
N ARG A 255 1.21 -4.32 15.41
CA ARG A 255 1.62 -5.61 15.97
C ARG A 255 2.65 -6.29 15.08
N GLN A 256 3.81 -6.52 15.65
CA GLN A 256 4.93 -7.20 15.01
C GLN A 256 4.77 -8.71 15.11
N SER A 257 4.98 -9.42 14.01
CA SER A 257 4.91 -10.88 13.98
C SER A 257 6.26 -11.51 14.32
N GLY A 258 6.26 -12.40 15.33
CA GLY A 258 7.45 -13.14 15.74
C GLY A 258 8.40 -12.40 16.68
N LEU A 259 8.15 -11.13 16.95
CA LEU A 259 8.76 -10.43 18.06
C LEU A 259 7.80 -10.57 19.26
N GLU A 260 8.27 -11.05 20.40
CA GLU A 260 7.47 -11.02 21.61
C GLU A 260 7.11 -9.56 21.88
N ALA A 261 5.85 -9.33 22.27
CA ALA A 261 5.32 -8.00 22.49
C ALA A 261 6.24 -7.19 23.45
N ALA A 262 7.25 -6.56 22.90
CA ALA A 262 7.70 -5.33 23.49
C ALA A 262 6.50 -4.40 23.35
N ASP A 263 5.83 -4.11 24.47
CA ASP A 263 4.72 -3.16 24.48
C ASP A 263 5.09 -2.00 23.58
N ASP A 264 4.17 -1.57 22.69
CA ASP A 264 4.34 -0.38 21.83
C ASP A 264 4.88 0.83 22.61
N ALA A 265 4.63 0.88 23.94
CA ALA A 265 5.21 1.80 24.88
C ALA A 265 6.73 1.63 25.09
N GLY A 266 7.27 0.42 24.94
CA GLY A 266 8.71 0.16 25.10
C GLY A 266 9.55 0.55 23.90
N LEU A 267 9.01 0.44 22.67
CA LEU A 267 9.68 0.87 21.43
C LEU A 267 9.55 2.38 21.20
N ALA A 268 8.50 3.01 21.73
CA ALA A 268 8.27 4.46 21.71
C ALA A 268 8.81 5.18 22.96
N SER A 269 9.46 4.50 23.90
CA SER A 269 9.91 5.05 25.21
C SER A 269 11.13 5.98 25.13
N GLY A 270 11.30 6.67 24.01
CA GLY A 270 12.22 7.78 23.88
C GLY A 270 11.52 8.97 23.25
N ILE A 271 10.84 9.80 24.06
CA ILE A 271 10.46 11.13 23.61
C ILE A 271 11.75 11.84 23.20
N GLY A 272 12.07 11.82 21.90
CA GLY A 272 13.25 12.49 21.33
C GLY A 272 14.31 11.59 20.67
N SER A 273 14.28 10.27 20.82
CA SER A 273 15.14 9.35 20.05
C SER A 273 14.25 8.48 19.15
N GLY A 274 14.48 8.53 17.83
CA GLY A 274 13.76 7.69 16.85
C GLY A 274 13.88 6.19 17.19
N VAL A 275 13.01 5.38 16.60
CA VAL A 275 13.01 3.90 16.79
C VAL A 275 14.41 3.34 16.51
N ASP A 276 14.96 2.57 17.47
CA ASP A 276 16.29 1.96 17.33
C ASP A 276 16.25 0.84 16.28
N ARG A 277 16.73 1.16 15.08
CA ARG A 277 16.81 0.21 13.95
C ARG A 277 17.79 -0.93 14.20
N GLY A 278 18.81 -0.70 15.02
CA GLY A 278 19.77 -1.74 15.42
C GLY A 278 19.09 -2.79 16.28
N ALA A 279 18.41 -2.38 17.33
CA ALA A 279 17.64 -3.26 18.20
C ALA A 279 16.54 -4.02 17.44
N LEU A 280 15.86 -3.37 16.48
CA LEU A 280 14.88 -4.04 15.61
C LEU A 280 15.54 -5.10 14.72
N ALA A 281 16.71 -4.82 14.15
CA ALA A 281 17.43 -5.80 13.33
C ALA A 281 17.89 -7.01 14.15
N ASP A 282 18.40 -6.78 15.37
CA ASP A 282 18.80 -7.86 16.28
C ASP A 282 17.59 -8.71 16.67
N GLY A 283 16.47 -8.11 17.05
CA GLY A 283 15.25 -8.83 17.35
C GLY A 283 14.72 -9.65 16.17
N LEU A 284 14.81 -9.12 14.95
CA LEU A 284 14.44 -9.87 13.74
C LEU A 284 15.38 -11.06 13.49
N ARG A 285 16.70 -10.92 13.71
CA ARG A 285 17.66 -12.05 13.59
C ARG A 285 17.33 -13.17 14.57
N GLU A 286 17.06 -12.84 15.82
CA GLU A 286 16.67 -13.80 16.83
C GLU A 286 15.36 -14.51 16.50
N ALA A 287 14.35 -13.75 16.04
CA ALA A 287 13.07 -14.31 15.66
C ALA A 287 13.19 -15.24 14.43
N LEU A 288 14.01 -14.88 13.43
CA LEU A 288 14.32 -15.72 12.28
C LEU A 288 15.03 -17.01 12.68
N ALA A 289 16.00 -16.93 13.59
CA ALA A 289 16.70 -18.11 14.10
C ALA A 289 15.73 -19.07 14.82
N ARG A 290 14.83 -18.55 15.67
CA ARG A 290 13.80 -19.35 16.32
C ARG A 290 12.82 -20.00 15.35
N ALA A 291 12.38 -19.27 14.32
CA ALA A 291 11.39 -19.74 13.36
C ALA A 291 11.96 -20.68 12.27
N ARG A 292 13.29 -20.75 12.14
CA ARG A 292 13.96 -21.49 11.04
C ARG A 292 13.49 -22.95 10.86
N PRO A 293 13.32 -23.78 11.91
CA PRO A 293 12.83 -25.14 11.73
C PRO A 293 11.45 -25.18 11.06
N ASP A 294 10.51 -24.36 11.51
CA ASP A 294 9.16 -24.28 10.98
C ASP A 294 9.14 -23.72 9.56
N GLU A 295 10.01 -22.76 9.26
CA GLU A 295 10.15 -22.19 7.92
C GLU A 295 10.69 -23.18 6.90
N LEU A 296 11.65 -24.02 7.30
CA LEU A 296 12.17 -25.10 6.47
C LEU A 296 11.11 -26.17 6.21
N ASP A 297 10.33 -26.54 7.22
CA ASP A 297 9.23 -27.49 7.09
C ASP A 297 8.13 -26.97 6.15
N ARG A 298 7.69 -25.73 6.34
CA ARG A 298 6.60 -25.11 5.57
C ARG A 298 7.05 -24.54 4.22
N GLY A 299 8.33 -24.26 4.04
CA GLY A 299 8.89 -23.66 2.82
C GLY A 299 8.47 -22.18 2.61
N VAL A 300 8.21 -21.42 3.69
CA VAL A 300 7.77 -20.03 3.64
C VAL A 300 8.42 -19.20 4.72
N CYS A 301 8.61 -17.90 4.47
CA CYS A 301 9.04 -16.96 5.51
C CYS A 301 7.90 -16.70 6.49
N LEU A 302 8.14 -16.85 7.79
CA LEU A 302 7.17 -16.69 8.87
C LEU A 302 7.38 -15.41 9.69
N VAL A 303 8.55 -14.79 9.62
CA VAL A 303 8.96 -13.63 10.43
C VAL A 303 9.26 -12.43 9.55
N GLY A 304 8.85 -11.25 9.99
CA GLY A 304 9.19 -9.96 9.42
C GLY A 304 7.99 -9.12 8.98
N PRO A 305 8.22 -7.87 8.55
CA PRO A 305 7.19 -6.88 8.20
C PRO A 305 6.08 -7.35 7.25
N HIS A 306 6.33 -8.36 6.43
CA HIS A 306 5.31 -8.95 5.54
C HIS A 306 4.27 -9.81 6.28
N ARG A 307 4.45 -10.06 7.59
CA ARG A 307 3.54 -10.80 8.47
C ARG A 307 2.88 -9.93 9.53
N ASP A 308 3.31 -8.68 9.66
CA ASP A 308 2.83 -7.76 10.68
C ASP A 308 1.37 -7.32 10.43
N GLU A 309 0.77 -6.74 11.47
CA GLU A 309 -0.63 -6.32 11.47
C GLU A 309 -0.76 -4.90 12.01
N LEU A 310 -1.62 -4.10 11.38
CA LEU A 310 -2.17 -2.88 11.97
C LEU A 310 -3.51 -3.24 12.60
N GLU A 311 -3.55 -3.36 13.91
CA GLU A 311 -4.76 -3.63 14.65
C GLU A 311 -5.61 -2.37 14.75
N LEU A 312 -6.90 -2.52 14.44
CA LEU A 312 -7.92 -1.46 14.51
C LEU A 312 -8.95 -1.85 15.57
N ARG A 313 -9.25 -0.96 16.50
CA ARG A 313 -10.21 -1.21 17.58
C ARG A 313 -11.20 -0.05 17.71
N ILE A 314 -12.43 -0.37 18.11
CA ILE A 314 -13.46 0.57 18.55
C ILE A 314 -13.84 0.14 19.96
N GLY A 315 -13.62 1.03 20.94
CA GLY A 315 -13.64 0.63 22.35
C GLY A 315 -12.65 -0.51 22.58
N ASP A 316 -13.10 -1.53 23.31
CA ASP A 316 -12.28 -2.71 23.63
C ASP A 316 -12.33 -3.81 22.56
N LEU A 317 -13.10 -3.64 21.47
CA LEU A 317 -13.31 -4.69 20.47
C LEU A 317 -12.50 -4.43 19.20
N PRO A 318 -11.93 -5.49 18.58
CA PRO A 318 -11.32 -5.34 17.28
C PRO A 318 -12.40 -5.03 16.24
N THR A 319 -12.10 -4.17 15.26
CA THR A 319 -13.06 -3.81 14.23
C THR A 319 -13.47 -5.01 13.36
N ARG A 320 -12.50 -5.90 13.06
CA ARG A 320 -12.76 -7.07 12.23
C ARG A 320 -13.67 -8.06 12.95
N GLY A 321 -14.85 -8.31 12.36
CA GLY A 321 -15.84 -9.24 12.88
C GLY A 321 -16.81 -8.64 13.91
N TYR A 322 -16.55 -7.45 14.44
CA TYR A 322 -17.39 -6.81 15.45
C TYR A 322 -18.01 -5.49 14.97
N ALA A 323 -17.27 -4.69 14.21
CA ALA A 323 -17.77 -3.41 13.75
C ALA A 323 -18.97 -3.54 12.80
N SER A 324 -20.01 -2.78 13.04
CA SER A 324 -21.13 -2.60 12.14
C SER A 324 -20.68 -2.02 10.79
N HIS A 325 -21.58 -1.98 9.80
CA HIS A 325 -21.26 -1.39 8.51
C HIS A 325 -20.91 0.09 8.62
N GLY A 326 -21.69 0.83 9.41
CA GLY A 326 -21.46 2.28 9.63
C GLY A 326 -20.16 2.58 10.36
N GLU A 327 -19.84 1.82 11.43
CA GLU A 327 -18.55 1.94 12.14
C GLU A 327 -17.37 1.59 11.24
N SER A 328 -17.52 0.56 10.41
CA SER A 328 -16.48 0.17 9.43
C SER A 328 -16.21 1.30 8.44
N TRP A 329 -17.25 1.97 7.93
CA TRP A 329 -17.09 3.14 7.09
C TRP A 329 -16.45 4.31 7.84
N SER A 330 -16.91 4.60 9.06
CA SER A 330 -16.30 5.67 9.87
C SER A 330 -14.82 5.44 10.13
N MET A 331 -14.41 4.19 10.42
CA MET A 331 -13.00 3.84 10.61
C MET A 331 -12.18 3.92 9.31
N ALA A 332 -12.73 3.47 8.18
CA ALA A 332 -12.05 3.57 6.88
C ALA A 332 -11.83 5.04 6.48
N LEU A 333 -12.85 5.88 6.63
CA LEU A 333 -12.75 7.31 6.39
C LEU A 333 -11.78 7.99 7.35
N ALA A 334 -11.78 7.60 8.62
CA ALA A 334 -10.86 8.14 9.63
C ALA A 334 -9.40 7.84 9.30
N LEU A 335 -9.10 6.62 8.82
CA LEU A 335 -7.76 6.26 8.36
C LEU A 335 -7.31 7.12 7.17
N ARG A 336 -8.19 7.34 6.18
CA ARG A 336 -7.89 8.18 5.00
C ARG A 336 -7.71 9.64 5.36
N LEU A 337 -8.60 10.19 6.19
CA LEU A 337 -8.50 11.57 6.69
C LEU A 337 -7.24 11.79 7.53
N ALA A 338 -6.90 10.83 8.40
CA ALA A 338 -5.64 10.88 9.17
C ALA A 338 -4.41 10.87 8.25
N GLY A 339 -4.42 10.06 7.21
CA GLY A 339 -3.38 10.06 6.17
C GLY A 339 -3.29 11.38 5.44
N TYR A 340 -4.43 12.00 5.11
CA TYR A 340 -4.50 13.32 4.50
C TYR A 340 -3.87 14.39 5.40
N GLU A 341 -4.30 14.48 6.66
CA GLU A 341 -3.76 15.46 7.61
C GLU A 341 -2.25 15.28 7.85
N LEU A 342 -1.79 14.03 7.93
CA LEU A 342 -0.37 13.73 8.09
C LEU A 342 0.45 14.21 6.88
N LEU A 343 -0.02 13.96 5.65
CA LEU A 343 0.67 14.40 4.44
C LEU A 343 0.65 15.92 4.29
N ARG A 344 -0.48 16.55 4.63
CA ARG A 344 -0.66 18.01 4.61
C ARG A 344 0.29 18.71 5.58
N ALA A 345 0.46 18.16 6.78
CA ALA A 345 1.41 18.69 7.77
C ALA A 345 2.87 18.61 7.31
N GLY A 346 3.19 17.72 6.38
CA GLY A 346 4.52 17.54 5.80
C GLY A 346 4.86 18.48 4.63
N GLY A 347 4.00 19.44 4.30
CA GLY A 347 4.26 20.41 3.21
C GLY A 347 3.03 20.70 2.34
N ASP A 348 3.12 20.41 1.03
CA ASP A 348 2.02 20.66 0.10
C ASP A 348 0.76 19.81 0.40
N ASP A 349 -0.40 20.43 0.23
CA ASP A 349 -1.70 19.78 0.38
C ASP A 349 -1.88 18.69 -0.68
N PRO A 350 -2.10 17.41 -0.31
CA PRO A 350 -2.29 16.36 -1.29
C PRO A 350 -3.62 16.50 -2.04
N VAL A 351 -3.68 16.05 -3.28
CA VAL A 351 -4.92 16.01 -4.06
C VAL A 351 -5.86 14.94 -3.49
N LEU A 352 -7.08 15.33 -3.16
CA LEU A 352 -8.10 14.39 -2.69
C LEU A 352 -8.85 13.78 -3.87
N LEU A 353 -8.99 12.47 -3.86
CA LEU A 353 -9.70 11.68 -4.85
C LEU A 353 -10.88 10.98 -4.15
N LEU A 354 -12.11 11.35 -4.48
CA LEU A 354 -13.33 10.78 -3.88
C LEU A 354 -14.07 10.00 -4.97
N ASP A 355 -13.85 8.69 -5.02
CA ASP A 355 -14.41 7.82 -6.06
C ASP A 355 -15.68 7.14 -5.58
N ASP A 356 -16.83 7.60 -6.05
CA ASP A 356 -18.18 7.12 -5.74
C ASP A 356 -18.48 6.93 -4.21
N VAL A 357 -17.65 7.53 -3.33
CA VAL A 357 -17.72 7.32 -1.87
C VAL A 357 -19.02 7.85 -1.27
N PHE A 358 -19.58 8.91 -1.81
CA PHE A 358 -20.80 9.51 -1.28
C PHE A 358 -22.03 8.62 -1.46
N ALA A 359 -22.06 7.75 -2.45
CA ALA A 359 -23.14 6.80 -2.66
C ALA A 359 -23.24 5.75 -1.54
N GLU A 360 -22.12 5.45 -0.88
CA GLU A 360 -22.01 4.45 0.17
C GLU A 360 -22.32 4.99 1.59
N LEU A 361 -22.46 6.31 1.74
CA LEU A 361 -22.59 6.98 3.02
C LEU A 361 -24.03 7.43 3.27
N ASP A 362 -24.47 7.34 4.53
CA ASP A 362 -25.69 8.03 4.99
C ASP A 362 -25.49 9.55 4.94
N THR A 363 -26.62 10.29 4.99
CA THR A 363 -26.63 11.74 4.85
C THR A 363 -25.71 12.42 5.87
N GLY A 364 -25.70 11.99 7.13
CA GLY A 364 -24.89 12.61 8.16
C GLY A 364 -23.38 12.44 7.94
N ARG A 365 -22.92 11.23 7.56
CA ARG A 365 -21.51 10.99 7.24
C ARG A 365 -21.11 11.70 5.94
N ARG A 366 -22.00 11.74 4.96
CA ARG A 366 -21.79 12.44 3.69
C ARG A 366 -21.50 13.93 3.92
N GLU A 367 -22.31 14.60 4.71
CA GLU A 367 -22.15 16.02 5.04
C GLU A 367 -20.87 16.27 5.84
N ARG A 368 -20.59 15.44 6.85
CA ARG A 368 -19.37 15.57 7.65
C ARG A 368 -18.11 15.37 6.82
N LEU A 369 -18.04 14.32 6.01
CA LEU A 369 -16.91 14.10 5.10
C LEU A 369 -16.73 15.30 4.17
N ALA A 370 -17.79 15.78 3.53
CA ALA A 370 -17.72 16.91 2.61
C ALA A 370 -17.21 18.18 3.30
N GLY A 371 -17.64 18.43 4.54
CA GLY A 371 -17.12 19.56 5.34
C GLY A 371 -15.62 19.44 5.65
N LEU A 372 -15.13 18.24 5.93
CA LEU A 372 -13.73 17.99 6.25
C LEU A 372 -12.81 18.12 5.02
N VAL A 373 -13.28 17.70 3.84
CA VAL A 373 -12.47 17.73 2.61
C VAL A 373 -12.64 18.99 1.78
N GLY A 374 -13.69 19.79 2.03
CA GLY A 374 -14.03 20.97 1.24
C GLY A 374 -13.00 22.10 1.29
N GLY A 375 -12.12 22.12 2.30
CA GLY A 375 -11.01 23.08 2.43
C GLY A 375 -9.70 22.65 1.76
N ALA A 376 -9.64 21.49 1.08
CA ALA A 376 -8.45 21.04 0.40
C ALA A 376 -8.16 21.88 -0.84
N GLU A 377 -6.88 22.04 -1.21
CA GLU A 377 -6.46 22.79 -2.39
C GLU A 377 -7.08 22.23 -3.68
N GLN A 378 -7.21 20.89 -3.79
CA GLN A 378 -7.88 20.26 -4.92
C GLN A 378 -8.59 18.96 -4.52
N VAL A 379 -9.83 18.82 -4.98
CA VAL A 379 -10.67 17.63 -4.77
C VAL A 379 -11.22 17.17 -6.12
N LEU A 380 -10.99 15.93 -6.49
CA LEU A 380 -11.64 15.27 -7.63
C LEU A 380 -12.71 14.33 -7.09
N VAL A 381 -13.96 14.55 -7.51
CA VAL A 381 -15.12 13.76 -7.07
C VAL A 381 -15.70 13.02 -8.25
N THR A 382 -16.02 11.74 -8.10
CA THR A 382 -16.87 11.02 -9.04
C THR A 382 -18.24 10.76 -8.43
N ALA A 383 -19.29 10.90 -9.22
CA ALA A 383 -20.66 10.56 -8.82
C ALA A 383 -21.49 10.13 -10.01
N ALA A 384 -22.49 9.28 -9.77
CA ALA A 384 -23.43 8.89 -10.81
C ALA A 384 -24.36 10.04 -11.20
N VAL A 385 -24.82 10.79 -10.23
CA VAL A 385 -25.71 11.96 -10.39
C VAL A 385 -25.23 13.12 -9.51
N ALA A 386 -25.51 14.34 -9.96
CA ALA A 386 -25.08 15.56 -9.24
C ALA A 386 -25.69 15.66 -7.82
N ALA A 387 -26.85 15.06 -7.58
CA ALA A 387 -27.52 15.07 -6.28
C ALA A 387 -26.78 14.27 -5.19
N ASP A 388 -25.88 13.35 -5.58
CA ASP A 388 -25.06 12.59 -4.62
C ASP A 388 -23.92 13.43 -4.06
N VAL A 389 -23.53 14.53 -4.71
CA VAL A 389 -22.43 15.40 -4.28
C VAL A 389 -22.99 16.49 -3.37
N PRO A 390 -22.52 16.58 -2.09
CA PRO A 390 -22.94 17.63 -1.17
C PRO A 390 -22.66 19.03 -1.71
N GLY A 391 -23.59 19.97 -1.45
CA GLY A 391 -23.50 21.33 -1.98
C GLY A 391 -22.25 22.11 -1.55
N VAL A 392 -21.62 21.76 -0.42
CA VAL A 392 -20.35 22.35 0.03
C VAL A 392 -19.19 22.02 -0.92
N LEU A 393 -19.29 20.94 -1.69
CA LEU A 393 -18.33 20.54 -2.75
C LEU A 393 -18.76 21.05 -4.14
N ALA A 394 -19.48 22.16 -4.20
CA ALA A 394 -19.80 22.79 -5.47
C ALA A 394 -18.51 23.28 -6.17
N GLY A 395 -18.36 22.96 -7.46
CA GLY A 395 -17.18 23.30 -8.23
C GLY A 395 -17.38 23.07 -9.72
N THR A 396 -16.28 22.93 -10.46
CA THR A 396 -16.30 22.64 -11.88
C THR A 396 -16.89 21.25 -12.12
N ARG A 397 -17.80 21.14 -13.11
CA ARG A 397 -18.44 19.88 -13.48
C ARG A 397 -17.97 19.39 -14.83
N PHE A 398 -17.78 18.10 -14.92
CA PHE A 398 -17.45 17.40 -16.15
C PHE A 398 -18.43 16.25 -16.36
N GLU A 399 -18.90 16.08 -17.56
CA GLU A 399 -19.70 14.93 -17.96
C GLU A 399 -18.81 13.86 -18.58
N VAL A 400 -19.00 12.61 -18.13
CA VAL A 400 -18.25 11.46 -18.61
C VAL A 400 -19.21 10.49 -19.30
N ALA A 401 -19.04 10.31 -20.61
CA ALA A 401 -19.85 9.42 -21.40
C ALA A 401 -18.96 8.64 -22.37
N SER A 402 -19.03 7.30 -22.34
CA SER A 402 -18.31 6.39 -23.25
C SER A 402 -16.82 6.69 -23.42
N GLY A 403 -16.14 7.04 -22.31
CA GLY A 403 -14.70 7.37 -22.34
C GLY A 403 -14.38 8.77 -22.91
N VAL A 404 -15.35 9.64 -23.00
CA VAL A 404 -15.16 11.07 -23.36
C VAL A 404 -15.52 11.91 -22.15
N ILE A 405 -14.70 12.94 -21.88
CA ILE A 405 -14.91 13.89 -20.78
C ILE A 405 -15.15 15.27 -21.40
N THR A 406 -16.26 15.91 -21.04
CA THR A 406 -16.60 17.25 -21.49
C THR A 406 -16.91 18.15 -20.29
N ARG A 407 -16.51 19.42 -20.36
CA ARG A 407 -16.87 20.40 -19.31
C ARG A 407 -18.35 20.73 -19.45
N ALA A 408 -19.11 20.63 -18.34
CA ALA A 408 -20.55 20.90 -18.29
C ALA A 408 -20.85 22.40 -18.15
#